data_e82c9d40c819ddfa48a75f7e21b940d7
#
_entry.id   e82c9d40c819ddfa48a75f7e21b940d7
#
_cell.length_a   1.000
_cell.length_b   1.000
_cell.length_c   1.000
_cell.angle_alpha   90.00
_cell.angle_beta   90.00
_cell.angle_gamma   90.00
#
_symmetry.space_group_name_H-M   'P 1'
#
loop_
_entity.id
_entity.type
_entity.pdbx_description
1 polymer ?
#
loop_
_entity_poly.entity_id
_entity_poly.type
_entity_poly.pdbx_seq_one_letter_code
_entity_poly.pdbx_strand_id
1 'polypeptide(L)'
;SKTIISAVRFGNVLGSNGSVIPLFKKQIAAGGPVTVTHPGIERYFMTVPEATRLVIQAGGMAKGGEIFILDMGEPVKILDLAKNLIRLSGAVGIEIVFTGLRDGEKMYEELLMDEESTLATESRSIMISTGQEISYEEVAAKLDELEEALGGSDEDAVRVLGSAVPTYCHTVNCE
;
A
#
# COMPACT_ATOMS: atom_id res chain seq x y z
N SER A 1 -7.22 23.65 18.12
CA SER A 1 -7.00 22.38 18.86
C SER A 1 -5.54 22.28 19.28
N LYS A 2 -5.27 21.68 20.46
CA LYS A 2 -3.90 21.37 20.90
C LYS A 2 -3.49 19.95 20.46
N THR A 3 -4.32 19.29 19.67
CA THR A 3 -4.07 17.92 19.19
C THR A 3 -2.98 17.96 18.13
N ILE A 4 -1.95 17.14 18.31
CA ILE A 4 -0.91 16.90 17.33
C ILE A 4 -1.41 15.78 16.41
N ILE A 5 -1.40 16.03 15.11
CA ILE A 5 -1.80 15.07 14.08
C ILE A 5 -0.61 14.85 13.16
N SER A 6 -0.26 13.59 12.95
CA SER A 6 0.79 13.16 12.01
C SER A 6 0.33 11.88 11.33
N ALA A 7 0.88 11.59 10.17
CA ALA A 7 0.58 10.37 9.42
C ALA A 7 1.77 9.39 9.46
N VAL A 8 1.48 8.10 9.29
CA VAL A 8 2.50 7.07 9.14
C VAL A 8 2.22 6.28 7.87
N ARG A 9 3.19 6.20 6.98
CA ARG A 9 3.13 5.45 5.72
C ARG A 9 3.98 4.19 5.83
N PHE A 10 3.41 3.03 5.57
CA PHE A 10 4.09 1.74 5.52
C PHE A 10 3.34 0.77 4.61
N GLY A 11 4.01 -0.29 4.19
CA GLY A 11 3.45 -1.30 3.29
C GLY A 11 2.52 -2.29 4.00
N ASN A 12 2.47 -3.53 3.49
CA ASN A 12 1.52 -4.52 4.00
C ASN A 12 1.93 -5.07 5.37
N VAL A 13 0.92 -5.40 6.17
CA VAL A 13 1.12 -6.07 7.46
C VAL A 13 0.72 -7.54 7.34
N LEU A 14 1.64 -8.43 7.69
CA LEU A 14 1.45 -9.88 7.59
C LEU A 14 0.26 -10.34 8.45
N GLY A 15 -0.66 -11.08 7.82
CA GLY A 15 -1.79 -11.68 8.52
C GLY A 15 -2.93 -10.73 8.87
N SER A 16 -2.93 -9.49 8.36
CA SER A 16 -4.06 -8.55 8.49
C SER A 16 -5.31 -9.10 7.80
N ASN A 17 -6.50 -8.68 8.25
CA ASN A 17 -7.78 -9.09 7.67
C ASN A 17 -7.86 -8.70 6.19
N GLY A 18 -8.31 -9.64 5.34
CA GLY A 18 -8.41 -9.43 3.89
C GLY A 18 -7.08 -9.44 3.16
N SER A 19 -5.95 -9.64 3.84
CA SER A 19 -4.62 -9.68 3.21
C SER A 19 -4.37 -11.01 2.48
N VAL A 20 -3.29 -11.04 1.71
CA VAL A 20 -2.91 -12.17 0.84
C VAL A 20 -2.66 -13.47 1.62
N ILE A 21 -2.11 -13.43 2.82
CA ILE A 21 -1.81 -14.64 3.61
C ILE A 21 -3.08 -15.39 4.05
N PRO A 22 -4.09 -14.75 4.68
CA PRO A 22 -5.37 -15.41 4.94
C PRO A 22 -6.04 -15.97 3.69
N LEU A 23 -5.98 -15.23 2.56
CA LEU A 23 -6.52 -15.72 1.29
C LEU A 23 -5.83 -17.00 0.84
N PHE A 24 -4.50 -17.02 0.77
CA PHE A 24 -3.73 -18.19 0.37
C PHE A 24 -3.96 -19.39 1.30
N LYS A 25 -3.99 -19.17 2.62
CA LYS A 25 -4.32 -20.23 3.58
C LYS A 25 -5.70 -20.83 3.31
N LYS A 26 -6.70 -20.00 3.01
CA LYS A 26 -8.05 -20.47 2.65
C LYS A 26 -8.06 -21.27 1.36
N GLN A 27 -7.34 -20.82 0.32
CA GLN A 27 -7.23 -21.51 -0.95
C GLN A 27 -6.50 -22.87 -0.80
N ILE A 28 -5.40 -22.89 -0.07
CA ILE A 28 -4.65 -24.13 0.22
C ILE A 28 -5.54 -25.13 0.99
N ALA A 29 -6.26 -24.70 2.01
CA ALA A 29 -7.16 -25.54 2.78
C ALA A 29 -8.33 -26.12 1.94
N ALA A 30 -8.73 -25.41 0.89
CA ALA A 30 -9.74 -25.86 -0.08
C ALA A 30 -9.18 -26.81 -1.16
N GLY A 31 -7.89 -27.12 -1.17
CA GLY A 31 -7.24 -27.96 -2.20
C GLY A 31 -6.72 -27.17 -3.40
N GLY A 32 -6.70 -25.85 -3.34
CA GLY A 32 -6.23 -24.97 -4.40
C GLY A 32 -7.31 -24.63 -5.44
N PRO A 33 -6.93 -23.97 -6.55
CA PRO A 33 -5.59 -23.39 -6.79
C PRO A 33 -5.33 -22.16 -5.91
N VAL A 34 -4.04 -21.81 -5.72
CA VAL A 34 -3.62 -20.52 -5.15
C VAL A 34 -3.53 -19.51 -6.30
N THR A 35 -4.22 -18.37 -6.16
CA THR A 35 -4.27 -17.36 -7.20
C THR A 35 -3.30 -16.21 -6.91
N VAL A 36 -2.45 -15.89 -7.89
CA VAL A 36 -1.51 -14.75 -7.87
C VAL A 36 -1.79 -13.87 -9.08
N THR A 37 -1.85 -12.58 -8.91
CA THR A 37 -2.22 -11.66 -10.01
C THR A 37 -1.13 -11.59 -11.08
N HIS A 38 0.14 -11.56 -10.71
CA HIS A 38 1.26 -11.56 -11.67
C HIS A 38 2.50 -12.22 -11.07
N PRO A 39 3.31 -12.98 -11.84
CA PRO A 39 4.48 -13.68 -11.31
C PRO A 39 5.58 -12.74 -10.77
N GLY A 40 5.67 -11.52 -11.28
CA GLY A 40 6.65 -10.52 -10.88
C GLY A 40 6.15 -9.51 -9.85
N ILE A 41 4.91 -9.63 -9.36
CA ILE A 41 4.37 -8.66 -8.40
C ILE A 41 5.09 -8.76 -7.05
N GLU A 42 5.49 -7.60 -6.54
CA GLU A 42 6.22 -7.49 -5.28
C GLU A 42 5.49 -6.58 -4.30
N ARG A 43 5.61 -6.88 -3.01
CA ARG A 43 5.04 -6.08 -1.93
C ARG A 43 5.99 -6.05 -0.74
N TYR A 44 5.97 -4.94 -0.02
CA TYR A 44 6.65 -4.83 1.26
C TYR A 44 5.79 -5.42 2.37
N PHE A 45 6.44 -6.10 3.31
CA PHE A 45 5.75 -6.71 4.44
C PHE A 45 6.47 -6.42 5.76
N MET A 46 5.67 -6.19 6.80
CA MET A 46 6.16 -6.22 8.18
C MET A 46 5.18 -6.99 9.07
N THR A 47 5.65 -7.40 10.22
CA THR A 47 4.80 -8.05 11.22
C THR A 47 3.96 -7.04 11.99
N VAL A 48 2.82 -7.48 12.56
CA VAL A 48 1.99 -6.62 13.42
C VAL A 48 2.78 -6.02 14.58
N PRO A 49 3.62 -6.78 15.33
CA PRO A 49 4.43 -6.20 16.40
C PRO A 49 5.42 -5.14 15.93
N GLU A 50 6.06 -5.32 14.77
CA GLU A 50 6.96 -4.32 14.17
C GLU A 50 6.19 -3.04 13.82
N ALA A 51 5.10 -3.16 13.06
CA ALA A 51 4.27 -2.03 12.69
C ALA A 51 3.79 -1.25 13.93
N THR A 52 3.25 -1.96 14.92
CA THR A 52 2.75 -1.35 16.15
C THR A 52 3.85 -0.59 16.90
N ARG A 53 5.02 -1.19 17.05
CA ARG A 53 6.17 -0.55 17.73
C ARG A 53 6.62 0.71 17.00
N LEU A 54 6.76 0.66 15.68
CA LEU A 54 7.22 1.80 14.88
C LEU A 54 6.17 2.92 14.82
N VAL A 55 4.88 2.59 14.76
CA VAL A 55 3.80 3.60 14.83
C VAL A 55 3.79 4.32 16.18
N ILE A 56 3.93 3.58 17.30
CA ILE A 56 4.03 4.18 18.64
C ILE A 56 5.27 5.07 18.75
N GLN A 57 6.41 4.62 18.21
CA GLN A 57 7.65 5.38 18.21
C GLN A 57 7.52 6.66 17.36
N ALA A 58 6.92 6.59 16.17
CA ALA A 58 6.62 7.75 15.34
C ALA A 58 5.73 8.76 16.07
N GLY A 59 4.67 8.26 16.76
CA GLY A 59 3.80 9.10 17.58
C GLY A 59 4.53 9.81 18.74
N GLY A 60 5.56 9.17 19.32
CA GLY A 60 6.41 9.79 20.33
C GLY A 60 7.33 10.89 19.81
N MET A 61 7.67 10.87 18.52
CA MET A 61 8.50 11.88 17.85
C MET A 61 7.68 13.00 17.20
N ALA A 62 6.36 12.79 17.05
CA ALA A 62 5.46 13.70 16.31
C ALA A 62 5.39 15.09 16.96
N LYS A 63 5.46 16.12 16.14
CA LYS A 63 5.31 17.55 16.49
C LYS A 63 4.09 18.17 15.82
N GLY A 64 3.60 17.57 14.73
CA GLY A 64 2.41 17.93 13.94
C GLY A 64 2.71 18.17 12.48
N GLY A 65 1.92 17.53 11.61
CA GLY A 65 2.01 17.67 10.16
C GLY A 65 3.02 16.73 9.48
N GLU A 66 3.82 15.96 10.25
CA GLU A 66 4.78 15.03 9.64
C GLU A 66 4.06 13.85 9.00
N ILE A 67 4.65 13.36 7.91
CA ILE A 67 4.38 12.05 7.32
C ILE A 67 5.60 11.18 7.58
N PHE A 68 5.48 10.26 8.53
CA PHE A 68 6.53 9.29 8.84
C PHE A 68 6.46 8.13 7.85
N ILE A 69 7.62 7.73 7.34
CA ILE A 69 7.78 6.59 6.44
C ILE A 69 8.56 5.53 7.20
N LEU A 70 7.98 4.33 7.30
CA LEU A 70 8.64 3.21 7.96
C LEU A 70 9.52 2.46 6.96
N ASP A 71 10.74 2.13 7.39
CA ASP A 71 11.62 1.24 6.64
C ASP A 71 11.00 -0.17 6.60
N MET A 72 10.70 -0.63 5.39
CA MET A 72 10.06 -1.92 5.14
C MET A 72 11.07 -3.02 4.76
N GLY A 73 12.37 -2.69 4.69
CA GLY A 73 13.39 -3.60 4.20
C GLY A 73 13.20 -3.95 2.72
N GLU A 74 13.44 -5.21 2.37
CA GLU A 74 13.37 -5.68 0.98
C GLU A 74 11.95 -6.11 0.58
N PRO A 75 11.53 -5.84 -0.67
CA PRO A 75 10.24 -6.29 -1.17
C PRO A 75 10.24 -7.81 -1.38
N VAL A 76 9.08 -8.42 -1.22
CA VAL A 76 8.86 -9.87 -1.35
C VAL A 76 7.96 -10.16 -2.53
N LYS A 77 8.39 -11.07 -3.42
CA LYS A 77 7.55 -11.58 -4.50
C LYS A 77 6.36 -12.35 -3.94
N ILE A 78 5.17 -11.99 -4.34
CA ILE A 78 3.94 -12.67 -3.91
C ILE A 78 3.93 -14.15 -4.35
N LEU A 79 4.53 -14.44 -5.50
CA LEU A 79 4.73 -15.82 -5.95
C LEU A 79 5.56 -16.66 -4.97
N ASP A 80 6.65 -16.09 -4.44
CA ASP A 80 7.51 -16.80 -3.49
C ASP A 80 6.83 -16.97 -2.12
N LEU A 81 6.05 -15.98 -1.71
CA LEU A 81 5.18 -16.08 -0.54
C LEU A 81 4.18 -17.24 -0.69
N ALA A 82 3.51 -17.35 -1.85
CA ALA A 82 2.58 -18.43 -2.17
C ALA A 82 3.26 -19.81 -2.09
N LYS A 83 4.40 -19.97 -2.77
CA LYS A 83 5.20 -21.22 -2.74
C LYS A 83 5.60 -21.62 -1.32
N ASN A 84 6.05 -20.64 -0.52
CA ASN A 84 6.45 -20.88 0.86
C ASN A 84 5.27 -21.32 1.73
N LEU A 85 4.09 -20.71 1.57
CA LEU A 85 2.90 -21.08 2.32
C LEU A 85 2.40 -22.49 1.94
N ILE A 86 2.41 -22.85 0.66
CA ILE A 86 2.08 -24.21 0.20
C ILE A 86 3.04 -25.21 0.85
N ARG A 87 4.36 -24.95 0.77
CA ARG A 87 5.38 -25.83 1.36
C ARG A 87 5.19 -25.99 2.88
N LEU A 88 4.94 -24.91 3.60
CA LEU A 88 4.75 -24.92 5.06
C LEU A 88 3.44 -25.59 5.50
N SER A 89 2.43 -25.59 4.63
CA SER A 89 1.16 -26.28 4.91
C SER A 89 1.24 -27.81 4.82
N GLY A 90 2.28 -28.33 4.18
CA GLY A 90 2.40 -29.77 3.86
C GLY A 90 1.44 -30.24 2.78
N ALA A 91 0.66 -29.36 2.16
CA ALA A 91 -0.27 -29.73 1.09
C ALA A 91 0.49 -30.11 -0.18
N VAL A 92 -0.01 -31.15 -0.87
CA VAL A 92 0.58 -31.69 -2.11
C VAL A 92 -0.39 -31.43 -3.26
N GLY A 93 0.16 -31.13 -4.45
CA GLY A 93 -0.64 -30.97 -5.66
C GLY A 93 -1.38 -29.64 -5.75
N ILE A 94 -1.01 -28.65 -4.94
CA ILE A 94 -1.59 -27.31 -5.02
C ILE A 94 -0.95 -26.54 -6.19
N GLU A 95 -1.75 -26.18 -7.17
CA GLU A 95 -1.33 -25.37 -8.31
C GLU A 95 -1.37 -23.87 -7.97
N ILE A 96 -0.49 -23.10 -8.63
CA ILE A 96 -0.53 -21.63 -8.62
C ILE A 96 -1.01 -21.17 -9.98
N VAL A 97 -2.07 -20.37 -9.99
CA VAL A 97 -2.68 -19.80 -11.20
C VAL A 97 -2.50 -18.30 -11.23
N PHE A 98 -2.12 -17.76 -12.38
CA PHE A 98 -2.01 -16.32 -12.60
C PHE A 98 -3.32 -15.78 -13.19
N THR A 99 -3.89 -14.76 -12.51
CA THR A 99 -5.20 -14.21 -12.87
C THR A 99 -5.13 -12.93 -13.69
N GLY A 100 -3.95 -12.36 -13.87
CA GLY A 100 -3.75 -11.01 -14.40
C GLY A 100 -3.86 -9.95 -13.30
N LEU A 101 -3.24 -8.80 -13.54
CA LEU A 101 -3.37 -7.63 -12.66
C LEU A 101 -4.81 -7.10 -12.73
N ARG A 102 -5.27 -6.56 -11.62
CA ARG A 102 -6.54 -5.82 -11.55
C ARG A 102 -6.34 -4.39 -12.04
N ASP A 103 -7.42 -3.75 -12.46
CA ASP A 103 -7.38 -2.33 -12.78
C ASP A 103 -6.87 -1.53 -11.58
N GLY A 104 -5.90 -0.65 -11.81
CA GLY A 104 -5.24 0.13 -10.76
C GLY A 104 -4.26 -0.65 -9.86
N GLU A 105 -4.03 -1.95 -10.10
CA GLU A 105 -3.06 -2.72 -9.30
C GLU A 105 -1.63 -2.46 -9.81
N LYS A 106 -0.79 -1.86 -8.95
CA LYS A 106 0.61 -1.60 -9.26
C LYS A 106 1.46 -2.87 -9.15
N MET A 107 2.42 -3.04 -10.07
CA MET A 107 3.43 -4.12 -10.00
C MET A 107 4.32 -3.98 -8.77
N TYR A 108 4.71 -2.75 -8.46
CA TYR A 108 5.59 -2.38 -7.35
C TYR A 108 4.89 -1.36 -6.46
N GLU A 109 5.09 -1.45 -5.16
CA GLU A 109 4.64 -0.42 -4.22
C GLU A 109 5.66 0.69 -4.12
N GLU A 110 5.18 1.92 -4.18
CA GLU A 110 5.99 3.12 -3.97
C GLU A 110 5.74 3.62 -2.54
N LEU A 111 6.72 3.44 -1.67
CA LEU A 111 6.67 4.00 -0.31
C LEU A 111 6.99 5.50 -0.32
N LEU A 112 7.75 5.94 -1.31
CA LEU A 112 8.10 7.32 -1.61
C LEU A 112 7.56 7.67 -3.00
N MET A 113 7.06 8.89 -3.17
CA MET A 113 6.76 9.45 -4.48
C MET A 113 8.07 9.96 -5.10
N ASP A 114 8.18 9.98 -6.44
CA ASP A 114 9.41 10.34 -7.15
C ASP A 114 9.98 11.72 -6.78
N GLU A 115 9.12 12.65 -6.39
CA GLU A 115 9.50 14.02 -5.97
C GLU A 115 9.72 14.15 -4.46
N GLU A 116 9.48 13.10 -3.68
CA GLU A 116 9.65 13.11 -2.23
C GLU A 116 11.09 12.77 -1.86
N SER A 117 11.71 13.61 -1.05
CA SER A 117 12.91 13.26 -0.30
C SER A 117 12.58 12.96 1.15
N THR A 118 13.52 12.36 1.86
CA THR A 118 13.33 11.98 3.27
C THR A 118 14.38 12.62 4.16
N LEU A 119 13.95 12.95 5.37
CA LEU A 119 14.83 13.33 6.47
C LEU A 119 14.96 12.14 7.44
N ALA A 120 16.19 11.89 7.87
CA ALA A 120 16.45 10.91 8.91
C ALA A 120 15.87 11.37 10.26
N THR A 121 15.43 10.42 11.05
CA THR A 121 15.05 10.65 12.45
C THR A 121 16.10 10.03 13.41
N GLU A 122 15.83 10.09 14.70
CA GLU A 122 16.62 9.38 15.72
C GLU A 122 16.52 7.85 15.56
N SER A 123 15.48 7.37 14.92
CA SER A 123 15.27 5.94 14.58
C SER A 123 15.75 5.64 13.17
N ARG A 124 16.60 4.61 13.03
CA ARG A 124 17.06 4.16 11.70
C ARG A 124 15.92 3.59 10.82
N SER A 125 14.83 3.15 11.44
CA SER A 125 13.69 2.53 10.76
C SER A 125 12.53 3.50 10.52
N ILE A 126 12.70 4.80 10.80
CA ILE A 126 11.66 5.82 10.62
C ILE A 126 12.28 7.04 9.97
N MET A 127 11.73 7.44 8.85
CA MET A 127 12.08 8.66 8.11
C MET A 127 10.90 9.62 8.11
N ILE A 128 11.13 10.89 7.80
CA ILE A 128 10.08 11.89 7.60
C ILE A 128 10.09 12.27 6.12
N SER A 129 8.92 12.18 5.46
CA SER A 129 8.73 12.70 4.11
C SER A 129 8.85 14.22 4.09
N THR A 130 9.57 14.75 3.09
CA THR A 130 9.66 16.20 2.82
C THR A 130 8.82 16.59 1.61
N GLY A 131 7.72 15.87 1.34
CA GLY A 131 6.80 16.12 0.23
C GLY A 131 6.27 17.56 0.20
N GLN A 132 5.63 17.91 -0.90
CA GLN A 132 5.07 19.26 -1.07
C GLN A 132 4.01 19.55 -0.01
N GLU A 133 4.08 20.72 0.59
CA GLU A 133 3.00 21.25 1.42
C GLU A 133 1.82 21.59 0.49
N ILE A 134 0.70 20.90 0.69
CA ILE A 134 -0.57 21.20 0.00
C ILE A 134 -1.42 22.05 0.94
N SER A 135 -1.91 23.18 0.47
CA SER A 135 -2.78 24.03 1.27
C SER A 135 -4.14 23.39 1.51
N TYR A 136 -4.82 23.80 2.60
CA TYR A 136 -6.18 23.34 2.88
C TYR A 136 -7.14 23.70 1.74
N GLU A 137 -6.98 24.88 1.17
CA GLU A 137 -7.80 25.40 0.07
C GLU A 137 -7.66 24.53 -1.20
N GLU A 138 -6.44 24.10 -1.53
CA GLU A 138 -6.19 23.21 -2.66
C GLU A 138 -6.81 21.82 -2.44
N VAL A 139 -6.70 21.26 -1.23
CA VAL A 139 -7.33 19.99 -0.91
C VAL A 139 -8.86 20.11 -0.95
N ALA A 140 -9.43 21.18 -0.38
CA ALA A 140 -10.86 21.42 -0.40
C ALA A 140 -11.40 21.52 -1.82
N ALA A 141 -10.73 22.31 -2.70
CA ALA A 141 -11.13 22.42 -4.10
C ALA A 141 -11.12 21.08 -4.84
N LYS A 142 -10.08 20.24 -4.64
CA LYS A 142 -10.02 18.90 -5.24
C LYS A 142 -11.14 17.98 -4.73
N LEU A 143 -11.50 18.09 -3.44
CA LEU A 143 -12.59 17.31 -2.87
C LEU A 143 -13.94 17.75 -3.42
N ASP A 144 -14.18 19.05 -3.59
CA ASP A 144 -15.41 19.60 -4.17
C ASP A 144 -15.57 19.12 -5.64
N GLU A 145 -14.49 19.17 -6.44
CA GLU A 145 -14.49 18.63 -7.81
C GLU A 145 -14.81 17.14 -7.87
N LEU A 146 -14.25 16.34 -6.95
CA LEU A 146 -14.53 14.90 -6.86
C LEU A 146 -15.97 14.65 -6.42
N GLU A 147 -16.51 15.42 -5.46
CA GLU A 147 -17.91 15.29 -5.03
C GLU A 147 -18.88 15.61 -6.18
N GLU A 148 -18.61 16.66 -6.95
CA GLU A 148 -19.40 16.99 -8.14
C GLU A 148 -19.34 15.86 -9.20
N ALA A 149 -18.15 15.30 -9.44
CA ALA A 149 -17.97 14.21 -10.41
C ALA A 149 -18.71 12.91 -10.04
N LEU A 150 -18.95 12.65 -8.75
CA LEU A 150 -19.74 11.49 -8.29
C LEU A 150 -21.21 11.55 -8.72
N GLY A 151 -21.74 12.73 -9.06
CA GLY A 151 -23.06 12.90 -9.63
C GLY A 151 -23.14 12.66 -11.15
N GLY A 152 -22.01 12.47 -11.81
CA GLY A 152 -21.85 12.28 -13.25
C GLY A 152 -21.69 10.83 -13.68
N SER A 153 -20.92 10.62 -14.75
CA SER A 153 -20.55 9.28 -15.25
C SER A 153 -19.30 8.73 -14.54
N ASP A 154 -19.09 7.40 -14.64
CA ASP A 154 -17.86 6.77 -14.15
C ASP A 154 -16.62 7.33 -14.85
N GLU A 155 -16.72 7.67 -16.16
CA GLU A 155 -15.65 8.30 -16.92
C GLU A 155 -15.30 9.70 -16.39
N ASP A 156 -16.30 10.48 -15.95
CA ASP A 156 -16.05 11.79 -15.34
C ASP A 156 -15.35 11.65 -14.01
N ALA A 157 -15.78 10.71 -13.16
CA ALA A 157 -15.15 10.42 -11.88
C ALA A 157 -13.68 9.99 -12.05
N VAL A 158 -13.39 9.09 -13.00
CA VAL A 158 -12.03 8.63 -13.33
C VAL A 158 -11.17 9.79 -13.84
N ARG A 159 -11.69 10.63 -14.72
CA ARG A 159 -10.99 11.80 -15.27
C ARG A 159 -10.62 12.80 -14.17
N VAL A 160 -11.57 13.14 -13.29
CA VAL A 160 -11.34 14.06 -12.18
C VAL A 160 -10.37 13.47 -11.17
N LEU A 161 -10.49 12.17 -10.86
CA LEU A 161 -9.54 11.48 -9.99
C LEU A 161 -8.10 11.53 -10.55
N GLY A 162 -7.92 11.32 -11.86
CA GLY A 162 -6.61 11.43 -12.52
C GLY A 162 -6.03 12.85 -12.48
N SER A 163 -6.91 13.89 -12.51
CA SER A 163 -6.49 15.28 -12.34
C SER A 163 -6.09 15.58 -10.89
N ALA A 164 -6.86 15.07 -9.93
CA ALA A 164 -6.62 15.29 -8.51
C ALA A 164 -5.37 14.55 -7.99
N VAL A 165 -5.11 13.35 -8.54
CA VAL A 165 -3.99 12.47 -8.17
C VAL A 165 -3.20 12.12 -9.43
N PRO A 166 -2.13 12.86 -9.77
CA PRO A 166 -1.37 12.68 -11.03
C PRO A 166 -0.78 11.27 -11.22
N THR A 167 -0.51 10.57 -10.12
CA THR A 167 0.00 9.17 -10.14
C THR A 167 -1.10 8.12 -10.26
N TYR A 168 -2.38 8.54 -10.29
CA TYR A 168 -3.50 7.61 -10.47
C TYR A 168 -3.54 7.09 -11.91
N CYS A 169 -3.66 5.79 -12.03
CA CYS A 169 -3.80 5.10 -13.29
C CYS A 169 -4.97 4.13 -13.23
N HIS A 170 -5.93 4.29 -14.14
CA HIS A 170 -7.14 3.46 -14.18
C HIS A 170 -6.91 2.11 -14.84
N THR A 171 -5.97 1.99 -15.77
CA THR A 171 -5.73 0.77 -16.55
C THR A 171 -4.40 0.11 -16.19
N VAL A 172 -4.27 -1.20 -16.44
CA VAL A 172 -3.06 -2.01 -16.17
C VAL A 172 -1.83 -1.55 -16.97
N ASN A 173 -2.02 -0.70 -18.00
CA ASN A 173 -0.97 -0.27 -18.95
C ASN A 173 -0.43 1.15 -18.69
N CYS A 174 -0.61 1.67 -17.50
CA CYS A 174 0.02 2.94 -17.15
C CYS A 174 1.47 2.64 -16.70
N GLU A 175 2.43 2.89 -17.57
CA GLU A 175 3.88 2.96 -17.31
C GLU A 175 4.26 4.33 -16.79
#